data_a826a8880ffcd99de5b9720767f4ca53
#
_entry.id   a826a8880ffcd99de5b9720767f4ca53
#
_cell.length_a   1.000
_cell.length_b   1.000
_cell.length_c   1.000
_cell.angle_alpha   90.00
_cell.angle_beta   90.00
_cell.angle_gamma   90.00
#
_symmetry.space_group_name_H-M   'P 1'
#
loop_
_entity.id
_entity.type
_entity.pdbx_description
1 polymer ?
#
loop_
_entity_poly.entity_id
_entity_poly.type
_entity_poly.pdbx_seq_one_letter_code
_entity_poly.pdbx_strand_id
1 'polypeptide(L)'
;LSPDLLIDAVESQGFLSDGRFLALNSYENRVYQIGIEGAKPIIAKFYRPERWSELQISEEHEFCFQLRDQELPVVCPLLNAQGNSISFFKGFKFALYERKGGHAPELDNLENLYILGKLLGRFHSIGAIKSFKYRPTLNAYNFGWQSFEFISKNFIPQELRAAYDSLAKDVLTNIDQILTDYGPIKNIRVHGDCHSGNILWRENNPHFVDFDDSRMAPSIQDLWMLLSGDRQEQRGQMSELVQGYNEFYHFDYRELRLIEVFRTPVSYTHL
;
A
#
# COMPACT_ATOMS: atom_id res chain seq x y z
N LEU A 1 5.36 22.40 -0.21
CA LEU A 1 5.83 22.47 -1.59
C LEU A 1 5.10 23.63 -2.29
N SER A 2 5.84 24.57 -2.88
CA SER A 2 5.25 25.64 -3.73
C SER A 2 4.99 25.09 -5.15
N PRO A 3 4.04 25.68 -5.91
CA PRO A 3 3.81 25.33 -7.30
C PRO A 3 5.09 25.38 -8.16
N ASP A 4 5.89 26.44 -8.03
CA ASP A 4 7.14 26.60 -8.78
C ASP A 4 8.14 25.47 -8.49
N LEU A 5 8.24 25.05 -7.21
CA LEU A 5 9.13 23.94 -6.84
C LEU A 5 8.69 22.62 -7.47
N LEU A 6 7.38 22.37 -7.58
CA LEU A 6 6.83 21.18 -8.21
C LEU A 6 7.15 21.14 -9.70
N ILE A 7 6.92 22.26 -10.38
CA ILE A 7 7.21 22.41 -11.82
C ILE A 7 8.72 22.28 -12.06
N ASP A 8 9.55 23.06 -11.38
CA ASP A 8 11.01 23.02 -11.51
C ASP A 8 11.57 21.60 -11.29
N ALA A 9 11.04 20.84 -10.30
CA ALA A 9 11.47 19.48 -10.02
C ALA A 9 11.17 18.55 -11.19
N VAL A 10 9.99 18.65 -11.79
CA VAL A 10 9.57 17.84 -12.94
C VAL A 10 10.39 18.23 -14.18
N GLU A 11 10.58 19.52 -14.43
CA GLU A 11 11.38 20.03 -15.55
C GLU A 11 12.86 19.65 -15.43
N SER A 12 13.38 19.53 -14.21
CA SER A 12 14.75 19.04 -13.98
C SER A 12 14.97 17.59 -14.46
N GLN A 13 13.88 16.85 -14.71
CA GLN A 13 13.90 15.50 -15.26
C GLN A 13 13.63 15.45 -16.78
N GLY A 14 13.58 16.61 -17.44
CA GLY A 14 13.40 16.71 -18.90
C GLY A 14 11.95 16.74 -19.38
N PHE A 15 10.98 16.89 -18.49
CA PHE A 15 9.56 17.04 -18.83
C PHE A 15 9.19 18.53 -18.81
N LEU A 16 8.85 19.11 -19.96
CA LEU A 16 8.43 20.50 -20.05
C LEU A 16 6.97 20.61 -19.57
N SER A 17 6.73 21.33 -18.47
CA SER A 17 5.40 21.53 -17.91
C SER A 17 4.60 22.57 -18.70
N ASP A 18 3.30 22.34 -18.86
CA ASP A 18 2.34 23.33 -19.37
C ASP A 18 1.76 24.25 -18.28
N GLY A 19 2.32 24.20 -17.07
CA GLY A 19 1.91 24.98 -15.91
C GLY A 19 0.68 24.46 -15.17
N ARG A 20 -0.02 23.44 -15.68
CA ARG A 20 -1.19 22.86 -15.01
C ARG A 20 -0.74 21.81 -14.01
N PHE A 21 -1.24 21.89 -12.80
CA PHE A 21 -1.06 20.83 -11.80
C PHE A 21 -2.33 20.64 -10.98
N LEU A 22 -2.52 19.42 -10.48
CA LEU A 22 -3.62 19.03 -9.61
C LEU A 22 -3.06 18.21 -8.44
N ALA A 23 -3.32 18.64 -7.20
CA ALA A 23 -3.02 17.83 -6.05
C ALA A 23 -3.97 16.61 -6.01
N LEU A 24 -3.41 15.43 -5.86
CA LEU A 24 -4.16 14.19 -5.68
C LEU A 24 -4.27 13.87 -4.20
N ASN A 25 -5.35 13.18 -3.81
CA ASN A 25 -5.52 12.75 -2.44
C ASN A 25 -4.41 11.77 -2.06
N SER A 26 -3.64 12.12 -1.03
CA SER A 26 -2.63 11.26 -0.42
C SER A 26 -2.43 11.71 1.02
N TYR A 27 -2.49 10.78 1.95
CA TYR A 27 -2.32 11.07 3.37
C TYR A 27 -0.84 11.24 3.75
N GLU A 28 0.02 10.43 3.17
CA GLU A 28 1.39 10.27 3.61
C GLU A 28 2.39 11.09 2.78
N ASN A 29 2.28 11.02 1.48
CA ASN A 29 3.14 11.73 0.56
C ASN A 29 2.43 12.96 -0.01
N ARG A 30 3.12 13.72 -0.84
CA ARG A 30 2.51 14.76 -1.66
C ARG A 30 2.51 14.28 -3.11
N VAL A 31 1.32 14.01 -3.63
CA VAL A 31 1.14 13.47 -4.99
C VAL A 31 0.44 14.51 -5.86
N TYR A 32 0.99 14.75 -7.02
CA TYR A 32 0.48 15.73 -7.97
C TYR A 32 0.41 15.14 -9.37
N GLN A 33 -0.66 15.46 -10.08
CA GLN A 33 -0.70 15.32 -11.53
C GLN A 33 -0.16 16.61 -12.13
N ILE A 34 0.83 16.50 -13.02
CA ILE A 34 1.47 17.64 -13.71
C ILE A 34 1.17 17.54 -15.20
N GLY A 35 0.66 18.61 -15.78
CA GLY A 35 0.47 18.74 -17.23
C GLY A 35 1.81 18.89 -17.95
N ILE A 36 1.97 18.20 -19.07
CA ILE A 36 3.20 18.21 -19.88
C ILE A 36 2.87 18.71 -21.27
N GLU A 37 3.68 19.64 -21.81
CA GLU A 37 3.49 20.21 -23.14
C GLU A 37 3.54 19.11 -24.22
N GLY A 38 2.50 19.04 -25.04
CA GLY A 38 2.42 18.10 -26.15
C GLY A 38 2.37 16.61 -25.77
N ALA A 39 2.23 16.28 -24.47
CA ALA A 39 2.24 14.91 -23.97
C ALA A 39 1.13 14.65 -22.94
N LYS A 40 0.99 13.39 -22.54
CA LYS A 40 0.09 13.02 -21.43
C LYS A 40 0.64 13.56 -20.11
N PRO A 41 -0.24 13.97 -19.17
CA PRO A 41 0.19 14.33 -17.81
C PRO A 41 0.96 13.19 -17.14
N ILE A 42 1.86 13.55 -16.23
CA ILE A 42 2.58 12.61 -15.36
C ILE A 42 2.16 12.79 -13.92
N ILE A 43 2.44 11.79 -13.10
CA ILE A 43 2.25 11.84 -11.65
C ILE A 43 3.61 12.05 -10.99
N ALA A 44 3.70 13.06 -10.14
CA ALA A 44 4.88 13.34 -9.33
C ALA A 44 4.56 13.05 -7.85
N LYS A 45 5.23 12.06 -7.28
CA LYS A 45 5.11 11.66 -5.87
C LYS A 45 6.34 12.18 -5.12
N PHE A 46 6.12 13.14 -4.22
CA PHE A 46 7.15 13.68 -3.32
C PHE A 46 7.05 12.95 -1.99
N TYR A 47 8.13 12.28 -1.60
CA TYR A 47 8.18 11.50 -0.38
C TYR A 47 8.23 12.40 0.85
N ARG A 48 7.44 12.04 1.87
CA ARG A 48 7.47 12.72 3.16
C ARG A 48 8.87 12.56 3.77
N PRO A 49 9.53 13.66 4.20
CA PRO A 49 10.81 13.57 4.89
C PRO A 49 10.76 12.60 6.08
N GLU A 50 11.83 11.83 6.27
CA GLU A 50 12.04 10.92 7.40
C GLU A 50 11.09 9.71 7.51
N ARG A 51 10.05 9.58 6.64
CA ARG A 51 9.20 8.39 6.66
C ARG A 51 9.95 7.16 6.16
N TRP A 52 10.52 7.25 4.97
CA TRP A 52 11.28 6.17 4.36
C TRP A 52 12.70 6.61 3.98
N SER A 53 13.66 5.75 4.27
CA SER A 53 15.02 5.90 3.76
C SER A 53 15.05 5.66 2.25
N GLU A 54 16.09 6.13 1.58
CA GLU A 54 16.29 5.90 0.14
C GLU A 54 16.35 4.39 -0.19
N LEU A 55 16.99 3.59 0.67
CA LEU A 55 17.07 2.15 0.51
C LEU A 55 15.70 1.47 0.59
N GLN A 56 14.81 1.95 1.47
CA GLN A 56 13.46 1.44 1.57
C GLN A 56 12.60 1.81 0.36
N ILE A 57 12.73 3.03 -0.17
CA ILE A 57 12.06 3.44 -1.42
C ILE A 57 12.60 2.64 -2.60
N SER A 58 13.91 2.43 -2.67
CA SER A 58 14.51 1.62 -3.74
C SER A 58 14.03 0.17 -3.73
N GLU A 59 13.84 -0.44 -2.56
CA GLU A 59 13.26 -1.80 -2.46
C GLU A 59 11.81 -1.86 -2.93
N GLU A 60 10.99 -0.85 -2.64
CA GLU A 60 9.63 -0.72 -3.17
C GLU A 60 9.65 -0.68 -4.69
N HIS A 61 10.46 0.23 -5.27
CA HIS A 61 10.57 0.40 -6.70
C HIS A 61 11.09 -0.88 -7.39
N GLU A 62 12.08 -1.52 -6.82
CA GLU A 62 12.60 -2.80 -7.33
C GLU A 62 11.50 -3.88 -7.32
N PHE A 63 10.67 -3.92 -6.29
CA PHE A 63 9.55 -4.85 -6.24
C PHE A 63 8.52 -4.56 -7.33
N CYS A 64 8.14 -3.29 -7.53
CA CYS A 64 7.28 -2.88 -8.64
C CYS A 64 7.86 -3.31 -10.00
N PHE A 65 9.14 -3.10 -10.25
CA PHE A 65 9.78 -3.51 -11.50
C PHE A 65 9.74 -5.03 -11.69
N GLN A 66 10.00 -5.82 -10.64
CA GLN A 66 9.89 -7.29 -10.71
C GLN A 66 8.47 -7.75 -11.05
N LEU A 67 7.45 -7.10 -10.51
CA LEU A 67 6.06 -7.40 -10.82
C LEU A 67 5.73 -7.05 -12.29
N ARG A 68 6.15 -5.88 -12.76
CA ARG A 68 5.98 -5.44 -14.16
C ARG A 68 6.69 -6.40 -15.12
N ASP A 69 7.91 -6.81 -14.81
CA ASP A 69 8.71 -7.70 -15.66
C ASP A 69 8.10 -9.11 -15.77
N GLN A 70 7.17 -9.45 -14.87
CA GLN A 70 6.30 -10.62 -14.94
C GLN A 70 4.90 -10.29 -15.49
N GLU A 71 4.78 -9.17 -16.22
CA GLU A 71 3.54 -8.74 -16.89
C GLU A 71 2.36 -8.52 -15.94
N LEU A 72 2.63 -8.18 -14.67
CA LEU A 72 1.57 -7.77 -13.76
C LEU A 72 1.21 -6.29 -13.98
N PRO A 73 -0.08 -5.94 -13.90
CA PRO A 73 -0.56 -4.60 -14.17
C PRO A 73 -0.28 -3.64 -13.01
N VAL A 74 0.97 -3.30 -12.81
CA VAL A 74 1.44 -2.36 -11.78
C VAL A 74 1.95 -1.07 -12.40
N VAL A 75 1.77 0.05 -11.72
CA VAL A 75 2.29 1.34 -12.17
C VAL A 75 3.65 1.59 -11.51
N CYS A 76 4.72 1.39 -12.26
CA CYS A 76 6.09 1.58 -11.81
C CYS A 76 6.55 3.03 -11.95
N PRO A 77 7.53 3.46 -11.13
CA PRO A 77 8.19 4.74 -11.35
C PRO A 77 8.95 4.78 -12.69
N LEU A 78 9.01 5.96 -13.27
CA LEU A 78 9.84 6.24 -14.43
C LEU A 78 11.31 6.32 -14.02
N LEU A 79 12.20 5.85 -14.88
CA LEU A 79 13.63 6.02 -14.69
C LEU A 79 14.07 7.37 -15.25
N ASN A 80 14.89 8.10 -14.52
CA ASN A 80 15.51 9.32 -14.98
C ASN A 80 16.66 9.04 -15.98
N ALA A 81 17.27 10.08 -16.51
CA ALA A 81 18.36 9.96 -17.51
C ALA A 81 19.59 9.18 -17.01
N GLN A 82 19.76 9.03 -15.70
CA GLN A 82 20.82 8.24 -15.05
C GLN A 82 20.40 6.81 -14.74
N GLY A 83 19.17 6.42 -15.09
CA GLY A 83 18.62 5.09 -14.79
C GLY A 83 18.11 4.91 -13.37
N ASN A 84 17.95 6.00 -12.59
CA ASN A 84 17.43 5.94 -11.22
C ASN A 84 15.91 6.21 -11.19
N SER A 85 15.21 5.52 -10.32
CA SER A 85 13.76 5.71 -10.10
C SER A 85 13.43 6.77 -9.03
N ILE A 86 14.43 7.21 -8.27
CA ILE A 86 14.33 8.28 -7.28
C ILE A 86 15.12 9.48 -7.81
N SER A 87 14.50 10.64 -7.78
CA SER A 87 15.12 11.91 -8.13
C SER A 87 15.16 12.84 -6.92
N PHE A 88 16.07 13.81 -6.95
CA PHE A 88 16.27 14.78 -5.87
C PHE A 88 16.18 16.20 -6.44
N PHE A 89 15.45 17.06 -5.76
CA PHE A 89 15.37 18.48 -6.12
C PHE A 89 15.20 19.34 -4.87
N LYS A 90 16.10 20.31 -4.65
CA LYS A 90 16.10 21.23 -3.50
C LYS A 90 15.84 20.53 -2.14
N GLY A 91 16.46 19.35 -1.91
CA GLY A 91 16.35 18.59 -0.67
C GLY A 91 15.15 17.63 -0.59
N PHE A 92 14.27 17.60 -1.58
CA PHE A 92 13.15 16.68 -1.64
C PHE A 92 13.49 15.45 -2.49
N LYS A 93 13.10 14.27 -1.99
CA LYS A 93 13.06 13.03 -2.77
C LYS A 93 11.73 12.92 -3.49
N PHE A 94 11.73 12.55 -4.76
CA PHE A 94 10.51 12.33 -5.54
C PHE A 94 10.69 11.26 -6.60
N ALA A 95 9.57 10.71 -7.06
CA ALA A 95 9.52 9.82 -8.21
C ALA A 95 8.40 10.26 -9.16
N LEU A 96 8.59 9.96 -10.44
CA LEU A 96 7.64 10.25 -11.49
C LEU A 96 6.99 8.96 -11.99
N TYR A 97 5.73 9.02 -12.35
CA TYR A 97 4.95 7.87 -12.83
C TYR A 97 4.13 8.26 -14.04
N GLU A 98 3.87 7.29 -14.93
CA GLU A 98 2.85 7.48 -15.94
C GLU A 98 1.48 7.66 -15.31
N ARG A 99 0.71 8.63 -15.81
CA ARG A 99 -0.69 8.74 -15.42
C ARG A 99 -1.51 7.60 -16.03
N LYS A 100 -2.07 6.74 -15.18
CA LYS A 100 -3.10 5.78 -15.56
C LYS A 100 -4.48 6.32 -15.19
N GLY A 101 -5.45 6.13 -16.07
CA GLY A 101 -6.85 6.43 -15.79
C GLY A 101 -7.57 5.18 -15.32
N GLY A 102 -8.62 5.36 -14.54
CA GLY A 102 -9.46 4.28 -14.04
C GLY A 102 -10.30 4.77 -12.87
N HIS A 103 -11.18 3.91 -12.38
CA HIS A 103 -11.98 4.09 -11.18
C HIS A 103 -11.71 2.92 -10.22
N ALA A 104 -12.13 3.02 -8.97
CA ALA A 104 -12.07 1.89 -8.05
C ALA A 104 -12.89 0.71 -8.59
N PRO A 105 -12.46 -0.55 -8.41
CA PRO A 105 -13.24 -1.72 -8.79
C PRO A 105 -14.56 -1.80 -8.00
N GLU A 106 -15.61 -2.32 -8.64
CA GLU A 106 -16.85 -2.68 -7.98
C GLU A 106 -16.66 -4.00 -7.24
N LEU A 107 -16.59 -3.94 -5.90
CA LEU A 107 -16.28 -5.09 -5.05
C LEU A 107 -17.52 -5.96 -4.74
N ASP A 108 -18.71 -5.52 -5.08
CA ASP A 108 -19.95 -6.31 -5.09
C ASP A 108 -20.05 -7.23 -6.32
N ASN A 109 -19.29 -6.95 -7.36
CA ASN A 109 -19.16 -7.84 -8.53
C ASN A 109 -18.14 -8.96 -8.23
N LEU A 110 -18.64 -10.18 -8.04
CA LEU A 110 -17.83 -11.35 -7.72
C LEU A 110 -16.82 -11.71 -8.82
N GLU A 111 -17.11 -11.44 -10.09
CA GLU A 111 -16.16 -11.65 -11.19
C GLU A 111 -14.94 -10.73 -11.06
N ASN A 112 -15.14 -9.48 -10.64
CA ASN A 112 -14.04 -8.55 -10.37
C ASN A 112 -13.15 -9.09 -9.25
N LEU A 113 -13.75 -9.62 -8.17
CA LEU A 113 -13.00 -10.21 -7.05
C LEU A 113 -12.20 -11.45 -7.47
N TYR A 114 -12.77 -12.30 -8.31
CA TYR A 114 -12.05 -13.45 -8.86
C TYR A 114 -10.84 -13.00 -9.70
N ILE A 115 -10.99 -11.99 -10.56
CA ILE A 115 -9.90 -11.41 -11.35
C ILE A 115 -8.81 -10.83 -10.43
N LEU A 116 -9.21 -10.06 -9.39
CA LEU A 116 -8.28 -9.51 -8.40
C LEU A 116 -7.56 -10.63 -7.64
N GLY A 117 -8.28 -11.69 -7.27
CA GLY A 117 -7.70 -12.88 -6.66
C GLY A 117 -6.59 -13.49 -7.49
N LYS A 118 -6.83 -13.69 -8.79
CA LYS A 118 -5.79 -14.22 -9.73
C LYS A 118 -4.56 -13.32 -9.78
N LEU A 119 -4.75 -12.02 -9.86
CA LEU A 119 -3.64 -11.06 -9.90
C LEU A 119 -2.86 -11.04 -8.59
N LEU A 120 -3.55 -11.05 -7.44
CA LEU A 120 -2.91 -11.13 -6.13
C LEU A 120 -2.20 -12.46 -5.90
N GLY A 121 -2.73 -13.57 -6.41
CA GLY A 121 -2.04 -14.86 -6.38
C GLY A 121 -0.72 -14.82 -7.15
N ARG A 122 -0.71 -14.26 -8.36
CA ARG A 122 0.52 -14.03 -9.15
C ARG A 122 1.47 -13.07 -8.44
N PHE A 123 0.95 -11.97 -7.91
CA PHE A 123 1.69 -10.96 -7.17
C PHE A 123 2.44 -11.59 -5.98
N HIS A 124 1.72 -12.35 -5.15
CA HIS A 124 2.28 -12.98 -3.95
C HIS A 124 3.21 -14.15 -4.27
N SER A 125 3.02 -14.84 -5.39
CA SER A 125 3.98 -15.85 -5.84
C SER A 125 5.37 -15.22 -6.09
N ILE A 126 5.42 -14.03 -6.68
CA ILE A 126 6.65 -13.25 -6.87
C ILE A 126 7.13 -12.67 -5.54
N GLY A 127 6.20 -12.17 -4.72
CA GLY A 127 6.48 -11.65 -3.38
C GLY A 127 7.17 -12.65 -2.46
N ALA A 128 6.85 -13.94 -2.62
CA ALA A 128 7.41 -15.03 -1.83
C ALA A 128 8.84 -15.47 -2.23
N ILE A 129 9.36 -15.02 -3.39
CA ILE A 129 10.68 -15.47 -3.88
C ILE A 129 11.83 -14.96 -3.00
N LYS A 130 11.74 -13.69 -2.55
CA LYS A 130 12.75 -13.08 -1.66
C LYS A 130 12.09 -12.17 -0.64
N SER A 131 12.80 -11.84 0.43
CA SER A 131 12.34 -10.88 1.44
C SER A 131 12.87 -9.47 1.15
N PHE A 132 12.16 -8.45 1.65
CA PHE A 132 12.72 -7.13 1.81
C PHE A 132 13.84 -7.16 2.87
N LYS A 133 14.87 -6.36 2.67
CA LYS A 133 15.98 -6.20 3.60
C LYS A 133 15.80 -4.99 4.52
N TYR A 134 15.22 -3.92 3.97
CA TYR A 134 15.13 -2.63 4.65
C TYR A 134 13.68 -2.27 5.02
N ARG A 135 12.69 -2.74 4.26
CA ARG A 135 11.29 -2.49 4.57
C ARG A 135 10.81 -3.35 5.73
N PRO A 136 9.89 -2.85 6.57
CA PRO A 136 9.50 -3.51 7.80
C PRO A 136 8.72 -4.81 7.56
N THR A 137 8.68 -5.64 8.59
CA THR A 137 7.74 -6.76 8.70
C THR A 137 6.56 -6.32 9.56
N LEU A 138 5.34 -6.61 9.11
CA LEU A 138 4.12 -6.38 9.88
C LEU A 138 4.11 -7.27 11.12
N ASN A 139 4.04 -6.68 12.30
CA ASN A 139 3.93 -7.39 13.57
C ASN A 139 3.17 -6.54 14.60
N ALA A 140 2.76 -7.15 15.72
CA ALA A 140 1.98 -6.47 16.76
C ALA A 140 2.71 -5.26 17.35
N TYR A 141 4.02 -5.31 17.45
CA TYR A 141 4.79 -4.21 18.05
C TYR A 141 4.75 -2.96 17.16
N ASN A 142 5.22 -3.05 15.92
CA ASN A 142 5.35 -1.88 15.05
C ASN A 142 4.00 -1.36 14.52
N PHE A 143 2.98 -2.22 14.47
CA PHE A 143 1.67 -1.86 13.95
C PHE A 143 0.65 -1.53 15.04
N GLY A 144 0.84 -2.01 16.26
CA GLY A 144 -0.04 -1.80 17.39
C GLY A 144 0.62 -1.05 18.55
N TRP A 145 1.55 -1.67 19.26
CA TRP A 145 2.13 -1.11 20.48
C TRP A 145 2.86 0.20 20.29
N GLN A 146 3.69 0.32 19.25
CA GLN A 146 4.43 1.56 18.97
C GLN A 146 3.48 2.72 18.64
N SER A 147 2.43 2.46 17.86
CA SER A 147 1.39 3.44 17.54
C SER A 147 0.60 3.85 18.78
N PHE A 148 0.22 2.88 19.62
CA PHE A 148 -0.46 3.13 20.90
C PHE A 148 0.36 4.04 21.80
N GLU A 149 1.65 3.75 22.01
CA GLU A 149 2.53 4.57 22.86
C GLU A 149 2.63 6.01 22.33
N PHE A 150 2.76 6.17 21.02
CA PHE A 150 2.84 7.49 20.40
C PHE A 150 1.54 8.29 20.54
N ILE A 151 0.39 7.67 20.27
CA ILE A 151 -0.92 8.32 20.32
C ILE A 151 -1.28 8.66 21.77
N SER A 152 -1.15 7.72 22.69
CA SER A 152 -1.45 7.94 24.12
C SER A 152 -0.68 9.13 24.68
N LYS A 153 0.61 9.22 24.31
CA LYS A 153 1.49 10.28 24.82
C LYS A 153 1.20 11.66 24.20
N ASN A 154 0.89 11.72 22.90
CA ASN A 154 0.93 12.98 22.15
C ASN A 154 -0.45 13.52 21.76
N PHE A 155 -1.49 12.68 21.69
CA PHE A 155 -2.78 13.06 21.12
C PHE A 155 -3.96 12.84 22.06
N ILE A 156 -3.86 11.95 23.05
CA ILE A 156 -4.99 11.68 23.95
C ILE A 156 -5.03 12.70 25.08
N PRO A 157 -6.16 13.43 25.25
CA PRO A 157 -6.36 14.33 26.36
C PRO A 157 -6.19 13.63 27.72
N GLN A 158 -5.69 14.35 28.72
CA GLN A 158 -5.34 13.77 30.03
C GLN A 158 -6.53 13.08 30.70
N GLU A 159 -7.72 13.67 30.58
CA GLU A 159 -8.97 13.13 31.16
C GLU A 159 -9.45 11.82 30.50
N LEU A 160 -9.07 11.55 29.25
CA LEU A 160 -9.44 10.35 28.51
C LEU A 160 -8.35 9.27 28.52
N ARG A 161 -7.11 9.67 28.91
CA ARG A 161 -5.93 8.81 28.77
C ARG A 161 -6.09 7.47 29.50
N ALA A 162 -6.57 7.48 30.74
CA ALA A 162 -6.72 6.24 31.50
C ALA A 162 -7.69 5.25 30.85
N ALA A 163 -8.81 5.73 30.31
CA ALA A 163 -9.78 4.89 29.61
C ALA A 163 -9.22 4.38 28.27
N TYR A 164 -8.58 5.25 27.49
CA TYR A 164 -7.93 4.88 26.24
C TYR A 164 -6.83 3.83 26.45
N ASP A 165 -5.94 4.07 27.42
CA ASP A 165 -4.81 3.17 27.71
C ASP A 165 -5.29 1.79 28.16
N SER A 166 -6.34 1.72 29.02
CA SER A 166 -6.91 0.44 29.45
C SER A 166 -7.46 -0.34 28.27
N LEU A 167 -8.33 0.28 27.46
CA LEU A 167 -8.94 -0.37 26.31
C LEU A 167 -7.90 -0.82 25.27
N ALA A 168 -6.97 0.08 24.90
CA ALA A 168 -5.95 -0.21 23.90
C ALA A 168 -5.03 -1.36 24.35
N LYS A 169 -4.62 -1.38 25.63
CA LYS A 169 -3.80 -2.46 26.19
C LYS A 169 -4.53 -3.79 26.18
N ASP A 170 -5.81 -3.82 26.55
CA ASP A 170 -6.62 -5.04 26.53
C ASP A 170 -6.71 -5.60 25.09
N VAL A 171 -6.96 -4.73 24.12
CA VAL A 171 -7.04 -5.11 22.70
C VAL A 171 -5.69 -5.64 22.21
N LEU A 172 -4.59 -4.91 22.47
CA LEU A 172 -3.26 -5.32 22.01
C LEU A 172 -2.77 -6.61 22.68
N THR A 173 -3.10 -6.81 23.98
CA THR A 173 -2.81 -8.06 24.68
C THR A 173 -3.56 -9.23 24.06
N ASN A 174 -4.83 -9.04 23.69
CA ASN A 174 -5.60 -10.08 22.98
C ASN A 174 -4.99 -10.38 21.60
N ILE A 175 -4.51 -9.36 20.88
CA ILE A 175 -3.81 -9.54 19.60
C ILE A 175 -2.54 -10.38 19.80
N ASP A 176 -1.70 -10.06 20.79
CA ASP A 176 -0.50 -10.83 21.10
C ASP A 176 -0.81 -12.29 21.43
N GLN A 177 -1.90 -12.53 22.17
CA GLN A 177 -2.35 -13.90 22.47
C GLN A 177 -2.77 -14.66 21.20
N ILE A 178 -3.55 -14.03 20.33
CA ILE A 178 -3.98 -14.64 19.05
C ILE A 178 -2.75 -14.99 18.19
N LEU A 179 -1.77 -14.08 18.11
CA LEU A 179 -0.54 -14.31 17.36
C LEU A 179 0.31 -15.43 17.95
N THR A 180 0.37 -15.51 19.28
CA THR A 180 1.06 -16.58 20.00
C THR A 180 0.42 -17.93 19.72
N ASP A 181 -0.91 -18.02 19.78
CA ASP A 181 -1.69 -19.24 19.52
C ASP A 181 -1.66 -19.64 18.02
N TYR A 182 -1.50 -18.66 17.14
CA TYR A 182 -1.34 -18.91 15.69
C TYR A 182 -0.01 -19.59 15.40
N GLY A 183 1.05 -19.19 16.10
CA GLY A 183 2.41 -19.66 15.88
C GLY A 183 3.14 -18.93 14.73
N PRO A 184 4.12 -19.56 14.09
CA PRO A 184 4.92 -18.91 13.04
C PRO A 184 4.08 -18.45 11.85
N ILE A 185 4.18 -17.16 11.51
CA ILE A 185 3.50 -16.54 10.36
C ILE A 185 4.46 -16.53 9.18
N LYS A 186 4.00 -17.05 8.04
CA LYS A 186 4.72 -16.92 6.78
C LYS A 186 4.53 -15.51 6.22
N ASN A 187 5.58 -14.71 6.25
CA ASN A 187 5.57 -13.37 5.67
C ASN A 187 6.17 -13.42 4.25
N ILE A 188 5.52 -12.72 3.34
CA ILE A 188 5.95 -12.49 1.96
C ILE A 188 5.95 -10.98 1.69
N ARG A 189 6.51 -10.53 0.59
CA ARG A 189 6.36 -9.14 0.16
C ARG A 189 4.95 -8.93 -0.35
N VAL A 190 4.25 -7.97 0.24
CA VAL A 190 2.87 -7.61 -0.10
C VAL A 190 2.79 -6.14 -0.53
N HIS A 191 1.66 -5.75 -1.12
CA HIS A 191 1.35 -4.34 -1.37
C HIS A 191 1.27 -3.56 -0.05
N GLY A 192 0.62 -4.15 0.94
CA GLY A 192 0.51 -3.63 2.30
C GLY A 192 -0.66 -2.68 2.54
N ASP A 193 -1.15 -2.03 1.48
CA ASP A 193 -2.31 -1.13 1.49
C ASP A 193 -3.20 -1.36 0.26
N CYS A 194 -3.57 -2.61 -0.01
CA CYS A 194 -4.28 -3.06 -1.21
C CYS A 194 -5.79 -2.83 -1.13
N HIS A 195 -6.24 -1.61 -0.82
CA HIS A 195 -7.65 -1.25 -0.85
C HIS A 195 -8.11 -0.84 -2.27
N SER A 196 -9.42 -0.77 -2.48
CA SER A 196 -10.01 -0.48 -3.80
C SER A 196 -9.54 0.86 -4.40
N GLY A 197 -9.21 1.86 -3.57
CA GLY A 197 -8.69 3.15 -4.03
C GLY A 197 -7.29 3.09 -4.64
N ASN A 198 -6.52 2.03 -4.35
CA ASN A 198 -5.20 1.77 -4.91
C ASN A 198 -5.24 0.83 -6.13
N ILE A 199 -6.43 0.59 -6.67
CA ILE A 199 -6.63 -0.21 -7.88
C ILE A 199 -7.40 0.65 -8.91
N LEU A 200 -6.75 0.96 -10.02
CA LEU A 200 -7.35 1.71 -11.12
C LEU A 200 -7.94 0.73 -12.13
N TRP A 201 -9.27 0.56 -12.10
CA TRP A 201 -10.00 -0.35 -12.99
C TRP A 201 -10.47 0.37 -14.25
N ARG A 202 -10.14 -0.19 -15.40
CA ARG A 202 -10.59 0.29 -16.69
C ARG A 202 -10.70 -0.85 -17.69
N GLU A 203 -11.89 -1.03 -18.32
CA GLU A 203 -12.11 -2.01 -19.39
C GLU A 203 -11.66 -3.44 -19.00
N ASN A 204 -12.03 -3.88 -17.78
CA ASN A 204 -11.61 -5.14 -17.17
C ASN A 204 -10.10 -5.31 -17.01
N ASN A 205 -9.36 -4.21 -17.00
CA ASN A 205 -7.91 -4.20 -16.82
C ASN A 205 -7.53 -3.37 -15.59
N PRO A 206 -7.38 -3.99 -14.41
CA PRO A 206 -6.95 -3.30 -13.20
C PRO A 206 -5.47 -2.97 -13.25
N HIS A 207 -5.10 -1.82 -12.64
CA HIS A 207 -3.70 -1.44 -12.41
C HIS A 207 -3.52 -1.12 -10.94
N PHE A 208 -2.55 -1.77 -10.30
CA PHE A 208 -2.18 -1.49 -8.91
C PHE A 208 -1.25 -0.28 -8.85
N VAL A 209 -1.55 0.62 -7.92
CA VAL A 209 -0.80 1.86 -7.67
C VAL A 209 -0.47 2.01 -6.19
N ASP A 210 0.46 2.90 -5.88
CA ASP A 210 0.82 3.31 -4.53
C ASP A 210 1.34 2.19 -3.62
N PHE A 211 2.52 1.68 -3.98
CA PHE A 211 3.24 0.66 -3.23
C PHE A 211 3.97 1.18 -1.98
N ASP A 212 3.66 2.40 -1.53
CA ASP A 212 4.37 3.08 -0.44
C ASP A 212 4.38 2.28 0.88
N ASP A 213 3.34 1.49 1.10
CA ASP A 213 3.19 0.66 2.28
C ASP A 213 3.62 -0.80 2.12
N SER A 214 4.27 -1.13 0.99
CA SER A 214 4.81 -2.48 0.76
C SER A 214 5.73 -2.91 1.89
N ARG A 215 5.50 -4.13 2.38
CA ARG A 215 6.20 -4.69 3.55
C ARG A 215 6.22 -6.21 3.51
N MET A 216 6.89 -6.80 4.50
CA MET A 216 6.75 -8.23 4.76
C MET A 216 5.48 -8.45 5.60
N ALA A 217 4.54 -9.24 5.11
CA ALA A 217 3.30 -9.59 5.83
C ALA A 217 2.74 -10.93 5.34
N PRO A 218 1.78 -11.55 6.05
CA PRO A 218 1.01 -12.65 5.50
C PRO A 218 0.14 -12.20 4.34
N SER A 219 -0.20 -13.12 3.44
CA SER A 219 -0.97 -12.82 2.22
C SER A 219 -2.34 -12.21 2.50
N ILE A 220 -2.96 -12.57 3.60
CA ILE A 220 -4.26 -12.03 4.00
C ILE A 220 -4.26 -10.49 4.09
N GLN A 221 -3.11 -9.85 4.34
CA GLN A 221 -3.01 -8.39 4.46
C GLN A 221 -3.55 -7.67 3.22
N ASP A 222 -3.29 -8.17 2.03
CA ASP A 222 -3.78 -7.55 0.81
C ASP A 222 -5.21 -7.99 0.44
N LEU A 223 -5.64 -9.19 0.88
CA LEU A 223 -6.95 -9.72 0.52
C LEU A 223 -8.08 -9.11 1.34
N TRP A 224 -7.91 -8.97 2.65
CA TRP A 224 -9.00 -8.49 3.51
C TRP A 224 -9.40 -7.05 3.22
N MET A 225 -8.50 -6.23 2.68
CA MET A 225 -8.75 -4.83 2.32
C MET A 225 -9.72 -4.66 1.14
N LEU A 226 -10.00 -5.74 0.42
CA LEU A 226 -10.97 -5.80 -0.68
C LEU A 226 -12.36 -6.27 -0.23
N LEU A 227 -12.54 -6.54 1.06
CA LEU A 227 -13.83 -6.97 1.60
C LEU A 227 -14.68 -5.77 2.04
N SER A 228 -15.96 -5.81 1.73
CA SER A 228 -16.94 -4.78 2.11
C SER A 228 -18.26 -5.39 2.51
N GLY A 229 -19.14 -4.57 3.12
CA GLY A 229 -20.46 -5.02 3.53
C GLY A 229 -20.47 -5.84 4.82
N ASP A 230 -21.51 -6.65 5.00
CA ASP A 230 -21.69 -7.47 6.19
C ASP A 230 -20.84 -8.76 6.17
N ARG A 231 -20.88 -9.53 7.26
CA ARG A 231 -20.09 -10.77 7.37
C ARG A 231 -20.48 -11.85 6.36
N GLN A 232 -21.72 -11.88 5.90
CA GLN A 232 -22.16 -12.88 4.92
C GLN A 232 -21.65 -12.48 3.54
N GLU A 233 -21.75 -11.21 3.18
CA GLU A 233 -21.19 -10.65 1.95
C GLU A 233 -19.68 -10.85 1.90
N GLN A 234 -18.95 -10.49 2.98
CA GLN A 234 -17.50 -10.67 3.08
C GLN A 234 -17.06 -12.14 2.93
N ARG A 235 -17.86 -13.11 3.39
CA ARG A 235 -17.55 -14.54 3.18
C ARG A 235 -17.66 -14.94 1.71
N GLY A 236 -18.70 -14.46 1.01
CA GLY A 236 -18.85 -14.68 -0.42
C GLY A 236 -17.70 -14.06 -1.21
N GLN A 237 -17.39 -12.80 -0.91
CA GLN A 237 -16.29 -12.06 -1.52
C GLN A 237 -14.94 -12.76 -1.31
N MET A 238 -14.65 -13.18 -0.07
CA MET A 238 -13.41 -13.91 0.26
C MET A 238 -13.33 -15.24 -0.49
N SER A 239 -14.45 -15.95 -0.64
CA SER A 239 -14.48 -17.20 -1.39
C SER A 239 -14.04 -17.02 -2.84
N GLU A 240 -14.55 -16.00 -3.51
CA GLU A 240 -14.20 -15.67 -4.89
C GLU A 240 -12.75 -15.20 -5.05
N LEU A 241 -12.32 -14.30 -4.16
CA LEU A 241 -10.92 -13.86 -4.10
C LEU A 241 -9.96 -15.04 -3.97
N VAL A 242 -10.22 -15.93 -2.99
CA VAL A 242 -9.35 -17.08 -2.72
C VAL A 242 -9.43 -18.12 -3.84
N GLN A 243 -10.57 -18.29 -4.51
CA GLN A 243 -10.69 -19.15 -5.67
C GLN A 243 -9.74 -18.71 -6.79
N GLY A 244 -9.79 -17.42 -7.17
CA GLY A 244 -8.88 -16.87 -8.16
C GLY A 244 -7.42 -16.90 -7.70
N TYR A 245 -7.15 -16.58 -6.44
CA TYR A 245 -5.82 -16.55 -5.83
C TYR A 245 -5.13 -17.93 -5.93
N ASN A 246 -5.85 -18.98 -5.60
CA ASN A 246 -5.34 -20.36 -5.60
C ASN A 246 -4.94 -20.90 -6.99
N GLU A 247 -5.26 -20.21 -8.07
CA GLU A 247 -4.76 -20.57 -9.39
C GLU A 247 -3.26 -20.36 -9.54
N PHE A 248 -2.67 -19.44 -8.75
CA PHE A 248 -1.27 -19.05 -8.88
C PHE A 248 -0.46 -19.19 -7.59
N TYR A 249 -1.10 -19.08 -6.43
CA TYR A 249 -0.44 -19.20 -5.14
C TYR A 249 -1.39 -19.79 -4.10
N HIS A 250 -0.92 -20.78 -3.35
CA HIS A 250 -1.77 -21.47 -2.35
C HIS A 250 -2.03 -20.58 -1.14
N PHE A 251 -3.31 -20.30 -0.86
CA PHE A 251 -3.74 -19.54 0.32
C PHE A 251 -3.81 -20.44 1.56
N ASP A 252 -3.18 -20.01 2.64
CA ASP A 252 -3.32 -20.67 3.93
C ASP A 252 -4.58 -20.16 4.64
N TYR A 253 -5.64 -20.96 4.64
CA TYR A 253 -6.92 -20.60 5.26
C TYR A 253 -6.83 -20.27 6.75
N ARG A 254 -5.75 -20.65 7.44
CA ARG A 254 -5.52 -20.24 8.83
C ARG A 254 -5.32 -18.73 8.93
N GLU A 255 -4.83 -18.08 7.89
CA GLU A 255 -4.62 -16.62 7.84
C GLU A 255 -5.93 -15.82 7.99
N LEU A 256 -7.10 -16.41 7.72
CA LEU A 256 -8.39 -15.76 7.98
C LEU A 256 -8.56 -15.33 9.45
N ARG A 257 -7.91 -16.02 10.39
CA ARG A 257 -7.90 -15.65 11.80
C ARG A 257 -7.12 -14.36 12.08
N LEU A 258 -6.27 -13.94 11.16
CA LEU A 258 -5.43 -12.74 11.29
C LEU A 258 -6.12 -11.46 10.79
N ILE A 259 -7.28 -11.55 10.14
CA ILE A 259 -7.99 -10.37 9.62
C ILE A 259 -8.21 -9.33 10.72
N GLU A 260 -8.83 -9.73 11.84
CA GLU A 260 -9.11 -8.80 12.94
C GLU A 260 -7.83 -8.35 13.66
N VAL A 261 -6.80 -9.18 13.67
CA VAL A 261 -5.49 -8.85 14.23
C VAL A 261 -4.85 -7.66 13.51
N PHE A 262 -4.97 -7.60 12.18
CA PHE A 262 -4.40 -6.50 11.38
C PHE A 262 -5.37 -5.33 11.20
N ARG A 263 -6.68 -5.59 11.10
CA ARG A 263 -7.69 -4.54 10.96
C ARG A 263 -7.85 -3.69 12.21
N THR A 264 -7.83 -4.30 13.37
CA THR A 264 -8.07 -3.61 14.65
C THR A 264 -7.03 -2.51 14.94
N PRO A 265 -5.72 -2.74 14.85
CA PRO A 265 -4.73 -1.67 15.06
C PRO A 265 -4.92 -0.49 14.13
N VAL A 266 -5.24 -0.71 12.86
CA VAL A 266 -5.52 0.37 11.88
C VAL A 266 -6.62 1.29 12.41
N SER A 267 -7.71 0.74 12.93
CA SER A 267 -8.84 1.51 13.47
C SER A 267 -8.49 2.39 14.67
N TYR A 268 -7.44 2.05 15.43
CA TYR A 268 -6.99 2.82 16.59
C TYR A 268 -5.80 3.75 16.30
N THR A 269 -5.15 3.60 15.17
CA THR A 269 -3.92 4.34 14.83
C THR A 269 -4.08 5.34 13.69
N HIS A 270 -5.20 5.30 12.96
CA HIS A 270 -5.56 6.27 11.93
C HIS A 270 -6.61 7.27 12.45
N LEU A 271 -6.29 7.94 13.58
CA LEU A 271 -7.06 9.07 14.08
C LEU A 271 -6.55 10.39 13.49
#